data_777c1f41a3561c57f9fcfd8785b18a48
#
_entry.id   777c1f41a3561c57f9fcfd8785b18a48
#
_cell.length_a   1.000
_cell.length_b   1.000
_cell.length_c   1.000
_cell.angle_alpha   90.00
_cell.angle_beta   90.00
_cell.angle_gamma   90.00
#
_symmetry.space_group_name_H-M   'P 1'
#
loop_
_entity.id
_entity.type
_entity.pdbx_description
1 polymer ?
#
loop_
_entity_poly.entity_id
_entity_poly.type
_entity_poly.pdbx_seq_one_letter_code
_entity_poly.pdbx_strand_id
1 'polypeptide(L)'
;VAVKHADIARRLKVKKIVLGECGHAHKALTVVADRLLTGDLNIPRESALVTLEDIVMSGKLTFNPQKNDFPVTLHDPCNVVRSMGIVAPQRRILGKIAPRFREMTPHGVNNYCCGGGSGFAIMSGYNFAEWRNLVSSRKKFLQILQAFESEPAETPKYVCAPCSNCKGAIRDMIAYYHAEERSHLYYGGL
;
A
#
# COMPACT_ATOMS: atom_id res chain seq x y z
N VAL A 1 -23.80 2.51 -7.70
CA VAL A 1 -22.86 3.18 -6.80
C VAL A 1 -22.09 4.24 -7.55
N ALA A 2 -21.37 3.92 -8.67
CA ALA A 2 -20.53 4.86 -9.41
C ALA A 2 -21.26 6.15 -9.84
N VAL A 3 -22.43 6.02 -10.49
CA VAL A 3 -23.25 7.16 -10.94
C VAL A 3 -23.66 8.06 -9.76
N LYS A 4 -24.08 7.45 -8.65
CA LYS A 4 -24.49 8.22 -7.45
C LYS A 4 -23.31 9.03 -6.87
N HIS A 5 -22.12 8.45 -6.79
CA HIS A 5 -20.93 9.15 -6.33
C HIS A 5 -20.54 10.30 -7.28
N ALA A 6 -20.60 10.05 -8.60
CA ALA A 6 -20.30 11.06 -9.60
C ALA A 6 -21.29 12.23 -9.56
N ASP A 7 -22.60 11.95 -9.40
CA ASP A 7 -23.62 13.00 -9.29
C ASP A 7 -23.41 13.85 -8.02
N ILE A 8 -23.06 13.24 -6.89
CA ILE A 8 -22.73 13.98 -5.66
C ILE A 8 -21.48 14.86 -5.89
N ALA A 9 -20.42 14.31 -6.47
CA ALA A 9 -19.20 15.04 -6.74
C ALA A 9 -19.44 16.22 -7.70
N ARG A 10 -20.28 16.03 -8.74
CA ARG A 10 -20.72 17.08 -9.67
C ARG A 10 -21.47 18.19 -8.92
N ARG A 11 -22.44 17.85 -8.08
CA ARG A 11 -23.21 18.84 -7.28
C ARG A 11 -22.30 19.64 -6.34
N LEU A 12 -21.28 19.00 -5.79
CA LEU A 12 -20.26 19.64 -4.94
C LEU A 12 -19.21 20.42 -5.76
N LYS A 13 -19.33 20.44 -7.09
CA LYS A 13 -18.37 21.08 -8.01
C LYS A 13 -16.94 20.60 -7.82
N VAL A 14 -16.79 19.30 -7.52
CA VAL A 14 -15.48 18.67 -7.38
C VAL A 14 -14.76 18.64 -8.73
N LYS A 15 -13.50 19.10 -8.76
CA LYS A 15 -12.68 19.12 -9.98
C LYS A 15 -11.90 17.81 -10.21
N LYS A 16 -11.54 17.11 -9.14
CA LYS A 16 -10.78 15.86 -9.18
C LYS A 16 -11.15 15.01 -7.96
N ILE A 17 -11.26 13.70 -8.14
CA ILE A 17 -11.44 12.73 -7.06
C ILE A 17 -10.10 12.04 -6.82
N VAL A 18 -9.57 12.17 -5.60
CA VAL A 18 -8.33 11.49 -5.18
C VAL A 18 -8.71 10.20 -4.45
N LEU A 19 -8.18 9.09 -4.94
CA LEU A 19 -8.51 7.74 -4.48
C LEU A 19 -7.44 7.25 -3.50
N GLY A 20 -7.85 6.96 -2.27
CA GLY A 20 -6.98 6.58 -1.17
C GLY A 20 -6.57 5.09 -1.15
N GLU A 21 -6.15 4.63 0.01
CA GLU A 21 -5.38 3.40 0.28
C GLU A 21 -6.05 2.05 -0.06
N CYS A 22 -7.30 1.98 -0.42
CA CYS A 22 -7.94 0.70 -0.75
C CYS A 22 -7.73 0.34 -2.22
N GLY A 23 -6.83 -0.59 -2.52
CA GLY A 23 -6.54 -1.01 -3.89
C GLY A 23 -7.76 -1.55 -4.67
N HIS A 24 -8.72 -2.20 -3.98
CA HIS A 24 -9.96 -2.66 -4.61
C HIS A 24 -10.90 -1.50 -4.96
N ALA A 25 -11.13 -0.58 -4.03
CA ALA A 25 -11.93 0.62 -4.27
C ALA A 25 -11.29 1.49 -5.36
N HIS A 26 -9.97 1.63 -5.34
CA HIS A 26 -9.21 2.35 -6.34
C HIS A 26 -9.46 1.77 -7.75
N LYS A 27 -9.27 0.45 -7.92
CA LYS A 27 -9.55 -0.22 -9.19
C LYS A 27 -11.01 -0.07 -9.62
N ALA A 28 -11.96 -0.24 -8.70
CA ALA A 28 -13.38 -0.12 -9.00
C ALA A 28 -13.77 1.30 -9.42
N LEU A 29 -13.27 2.30 -8.73
CA LEU A 29 -13.59 3.70 -9.00
C LEU A 29 -12.84 4.28 -10.19
N THR A 30 -11.75 3.68 -10.63
CA THR A 30 -11.03 4.09 -11.84
C THR A 30 -11.50 3.26 -13.03
N VAL A 31 -11.23 1.95 -13.05
CA VAL A 31 -11.40 1.11 -14.22
C VAL A 31 -12.88 0.86 -14.53
N VAL A 32 -13.70 0.58 -13.51
CA VAL A 32 -15.13 0.28 -13.71
C VAL A 32 -15.91 1.58 -13.96
N ALA A 33 -15.62 2.62 -13.17
CA ALA A 33 -16.32 3.89 -13.31
C ALA A 33 -16.05 4.55 -14.68
N ASP A 34 -14.82 4.49 -15.20
CA ASP A 34 -14.47 5.04 -16.51
C ASP A 34 -15.26 4.39 -17.67
N ARG A 35 -15.68 3.15 -17.49
CA ARG A 35 -16.51 2.45 -18.48
C ARG A 35 -18.00 2.83 -18.42
N LEU A 36 -18.46 3.38 -17.30
CA LEU A 36 -19.87 3.64 -17.02
C LEU A 36 -20.22 5.13 -17.00
N LEU A 37 -19.23 5.98 -16.74
CA LEU A 37 -19.44 7.41 -16.57
C LEU A 37 -19.01 8.17 -17.82
N THR A 38 -19.90 9.04 -18.30
CA THR A 38 -19.69 9.86 -19.50
C THR A 38 -20.04 11.33 -19.22
N GLY A 39 -19.58 12.22 -20.08
CA GLY A 39 -19.89 13.64 -19.99
C GLY A 39 -19.48 14.26 -18.65
N ASP A 40 -20.34 15.05 -18.08
CA ASP A 40 -20.14 15.79 -16.83
C ASP A 40 -20.10 14.91 -15.57
N LEU A 41 -20.48 13.64 -15.69
CA LEU A 41 -20.31 12.64 -14.62
C LEU A 41 -18.91 11.99 -14.63
N ASN A 42 -18.15 12.15 -15.70
CA ASN A 42 -16.80 11.61 -15.79
C ASN A 42 -15.76 12.56 -15.19
N ILE A 43 -15.87 12.82 -13.89
CA ILE A 43 -14.92 13.65 -13.13
C ILE A 43 -13.56 12.95 -13.07
N PRO A 44 -12.44 13.65 -13.34
CA PRO A 44 -11.10 13.08 -13.29
C PRO A 44 -10.81 12.39 -11.94
N ARG A 45 -10.21 11.21 -12.00
CA ARG A 45 -9.82 10.41 -10.84
C ARG A 45 -8.33 10.14 -10.87
N GLU A 46 -7.71 10.24 -9.72
CA GLU A 46 -6.27 10.02 -9.56
C GLU A 46 -5.96 9.23 -8.29
N SER A 47 -4.87 8.48 -8.31
CA SER A 47 -4.34 7.83 -7.12
C SER A 47 -3.83 8.86 -6.11
N ALA A 48 -4.13 8.65 -4.83
CA ALA A 48 -3.51 9.42 -3.76
C ALA A 48 -1.97 9.31 -3.78
N LEU A 49 -1.42 8.21 -4.27
CA LEU A 49 0.04 8.04 -4.41
C LEU A 49 0.65 9.02 -5.40
N VAL A 50 -0.04 9.29 -6.52
CA VAL A 50 0.40 10.27 -7.51
C VAL A 50 0.27 11.69 -6.96
N THR A 51 -0.87 12.00 -6.35
CA THR A 51 -1.08 13.31 -5.69
C THR A 51 -0.06 13.56 -4.57
N LEU A 52 0.24 12.55 -3.75
CA LEU A 52 1.25 12.66 -2.68
C LEU A 52 2.65 12.85 -3.26
N GLU A 53 2.98 12.16 -4.33
CA GLU A 53 4.25 12.35 -5.04
C GLU A 53 4.40 13.80 -5.51
N ASP A 54 3.39 14.35 -6.17
CA ASP A 54 3.39 15.73 -6.63
C ASP A 54 3.60 16.72 -5.47
N ILE A 55 2.93 16.49 -4.34
CA ILE A 55 3.08 17.30 -3.13
C ILE A 55 4.52 17.21 -2.59
N VAL A 56 5.05 16.00 -2.43
CA VAL A 56 6.39 15.74 -1.88
C VAL A 56 7.48 16.30 -2.78
N MET A 57 7.32 16.16 -4.10
CA MET A 57 8.32 16.60 -5.08
C MET A 57 8.20 18.09 -5.45
N SER A 58 7.10 18.75 -5.10
CA SER A 58 6.87 20.16 -5.41
C SER A 58 7.86 21.15 -4.76
N GLY A 59 8.60 20.71 -3.75
CA GLY A 59 9.48 21.58 -2.94
C GLY A 59 8.72 22.49 -1.96
N LYS A 60 7.38 22.40 -1.91
CA LYS A 60 6.55 23.21 -1.00
C LYS A 60 6.59 22.74 0.44
N LEU A 61 6.99 21.48 0.65
CA LEU A 61 7.14 20.88 1.98
C LEU A 61 8.60 20.62 2.29
N THR A 62 9.01 20.97 3.50
CA THR A 62 10.35 20.65 4.01
C THR A 62 10.28 19.35 4.79
N PHE A 63 11.13 18.40 4.42
CA PHE A 63 11.25 17.10 5.09
C PHE A 63 12.58 17.03 5.83
N ASN A 64 12.59 16.38 6.99
CA ASN A 64 13.80 15.99 7.68
C ASN A 64 13.96 14.47 7.60
N PRO A 65 14.71 13.93 6.60
CA PRO A 65 14.87 12.48 6.42
C PRO A 65 15.52 11.79 7.62
N GLN A 66 16.36 12.49 8.41
CA GLN A 66 16.98 11.92 9.61
C GLN A 66 15.97 11.46 10.66
N LYS A 67 14.74 12.01 10.66
CA LYS A 67 13.68 11.51 11.54
C LYS A 67 13.14 10.14 11.12
N ASN A 68 13.44 9.70 9.89
CA ASN A 68 13.09 8.40 9.33
C ASN A 68 14.34 7.55 9.09
N ASP A 69 15.39 7.73 9.90
CA ASP A 69 16.63 6.95 9.79
C ASP A 69 16.47 5.58 10.45
N PHE A 70 15.56 4.80 9.88
CA PHE A 70 15.34 3.38 10.18
C PHE A 70 15.12 2.62 8.86
N PRO A 71 15.47 1.32 8.83
CA PRO A 71 15.23 0.49 7.65
C PRO A 71 13.75 0.43 7.26
N VAL A 72 13.44 0.77 6.02
CA VAL A 72 12.09 0.70 5.46
C VAL A 72 12.11 -0.14 4.19
N THR A 73 11.14 -1.03 4.04
CA THR A 73 10.86 -1.70 2.77
C THR A 73 9.43 -1.43 2.29
N LEU A 74 9.17 -1.65 1.01
CA LEU A 74 7.87 -1.38 0.39
C LEU A 74 7.18 -2.67 -0.03
N HIS A 75 5.96 -2.88 0.44
CA HIS A 75 5.05 -3.84 -0.17
C HIS A 75 4.26 -3.18 -1.31
N ASP A 76 4.36 -3.71 -2.51
CA ASP A 76 3.60 -3.30 -3.69
C ASP A 76 2.19 -3.89 -3.68
N PRO A 77 1.11 -3.09 -3.49
CA PRO A 77 -0.24 -3.62 -3.52
C PRO A 77 -0.64 -4.08 -4.93
N CYS A 78 -1.15 -5.30 -5.06
CA CYS A 78 -1.41 -5.92 -6.36
C CYS A 78 -2.36 -5.11 -7.26
N ASN A 79 -3.44 -4.55 -6.71
CA ASN A 79 -4.39 -3.75 -7.50
C ASN A 79 -3.80 -2.41 -7.94
N VAL A 80 -2.94 -1.80 -7.14
CA VAL A 80 -2.29 -0.53 -7.48
C VAL A 80 -1.19 -0.76 -8.51
N VAL A 81 -0.32 -1.74 -8.27
CA VAL A 81 0.86 -1.97 -9.07
C VAL A 81 0.58 -2.81 -10.32
N ARG A 82 -0.01 -4.02 -10.18
CA ARG A 82 -0.25 -4.92 -11.32
C ARG A 82 -1.44 -4.50 -12.17
N SER A 83 -2.54 -4.07 -11.55
CA SER A 83 -3.75 -3.73 -12.29
C SER A 83 -3.74 -2.32 -12.86
N MET A 84 -3.03 -1.39 -12.24
CA MET A 84 -3.08 0.04 -12.58
C MET A 84 -1.71 0.62 -12.97
N GLY A 85 -0.62 -0.14 -12.88
CA GLY A 85 0.71 0.28 -13.31
C GLY A 85 1.37 1.36 -12.42
N ILE A 86 0.82 1.65 -11.24
CA ILE A 86 1.34 2.69 -10.35
C ILE A 86 2.49 2.09 -9.52
N VAL A 87 3.69 2.15 -10.05
CA VAL A 87 4.91 1.52 -9.47
C VAL A 87 5.88 2.55 -8.91
N ALA A 88 6.05 3.67 -9.58
CA ALA A 88 7.10 4.63 -9.30
C ALA A 88 6.79 5.64 -8.18
N PRO A 89 5.56 6.17 -8.02
CA PRO A 89 5.25 7.21 -7.06
C PRO A 89 5.70 6.90 -5.63
N GLN A 90 5.32 5.72 -5.11
CA GLN A 90 5.65 5.31 -3.74
C GLN A 90 7.16 5.19 -3.53
N ARG A 91 7.91 4.80 -4.56
CA ARG A 91 9.38 4.68 -4.51
C ARG A 91 10.05 6.04 -4.46
N ARG A 92 9.58 6.97 -5.29
CA ARG A 92 10.12 8.34 -5.30
C ARG A 92 9.83 9.05 -3.98
N ILE A 93 8.63 8.86 -3.41
CA ILE A 93 8.31 9.39 -2.08
C ILE A 93 9.26 8.80 -1.03
N LEU A 94 9.35 7.47 -0.94
CA LEU A 94 10.22 6.81 0.06
C LEU A 94 11.69 7.18 -0.12
N GLY A 95 12.19 7.25 -1.34
CA GLY A 95 13.55 7.69 -1.62
C GLY A 95 13.85 9.14 -1.18
N LYS A 96 12.81 9.97 -1.08
CA LYS A 96 12.94 11.35 -0.59
C LYS A 96 12.91 11.45 0.93
N ILE A 97 12.09 10.63 1.59
CA ILE A 97 11.79 10.78 3.02
C ILE A 97 12.42 9.73 3.94
N ALA A 98 12.89 8.59 3.40
CA ALA A 98 13.43 7.46 4.15
C ALA A 98 14.81 7.06 3.59
N PRO A 99 15.92 7.57 4.15
CA PRO A 99 17.27 7.36 3.62
C PRO A 99 17.71 5.89 3.61
N ARG A 100 17.11 5.05 4.46
CA ARG A 100 17.38 3.61 4.54
C ARG A 100 16.31 2.76 3.86
N PHE A 101 15.62 3.34 2.84
CA PHE A 101 14.69 2.58 2.00
C PHE A 101 15.43 1.50 1.19
N ARG A 102 14.85 0.31 1.15
CA ARG A 102 15.33 -0.82 0.35
C ARG A 102 14.17 -1.60 -0.27
N GLU A 103 14.40 -2.12 -1.45
CA GLU A 103 13.41 -2.92 -2.16
C GLU A 103 13.33 -4.34 -1.62
N MET A 104 12.15 -4.93 -1.73
CA MET A 104 12.02 -6.39 -1.65
C MET A 104 12.44 -7.03 -2.97
N THR A 105 12.82 -8.30 -2.95
CA THR A 105 13.11 -9.07 -4.16
C THR A 105 12.19 -10.30 -4.23
N PRO A 106 11.39 -10.46 -5.29
CA PRO A 106 11.09 -9.51 -6.37
C PRO A 106 10.19 -8.35 -5.91
N HIS A 107 10.15 -7.26 -6.67
CA HIS A 107 9.33 -6.08 -6.38
C HIS A 107 8.54 -5.62 -7.62
N GLY A 108 7.79 -4.52 -7.50
CA GLY A 108 6.97 -3.98 -8.57
C GLY A 108 5.89 -4.96 -9.00
N VAL A 109 5.73 -5.14 -10.30
CA VAL A 109 4.71 -6.04 -10.88
C VAL A 109 4.94 -7.51 -10.54
N ASN A 110 6.17 -7.90 -10.21
CA ASN A 110 6.55 -9.26 -9.83
C ASN A 110 6.48 -9.53 -8.33
N ASN A 111 6.09 -8.52 -7.53
CA ASN A 111 6.01 -8.64 -6.09
C ASN A 111 5.06 -9.75 -5.63
N TYR A 112 5.38 -10.41 -4.50
CA TYR A 112 4.49 -11.42 -3.91
C TYR A 112 3.28 -10.79 -3.25
N CYS A 113 2.13 -11.47 -3.34
CA CYS A 113 0.89 -11.05 -2.71
C CYS A 113 1.01 -11.06 -1.18
N CYS A 114 0.32 -10.12 -0.52
CA CYS A 114 0.22 -10.10 0.94
C CYS A 114 -0.72 -11.18 1.50
N GLY A 115 -1.50 -11.86 0.65
CA GLY A 115 -2.50 -12.82 1.07
C GLY A 115 -3.80 -12.24 1.64
N GLY A 116 -3.92 -10.90 1.74
CA GLY A 116 -5.08 -10.23 2.34
C GLY A 116 -6.21 -9.86 1.37
N GLY A 117 -6.11 -10.27 0.11
CA GLY A 117 -7.12 -9.95 -0.91
C GLY A 117 -8.45 -10.65 -0.72
N SER A 118 -9.47 -10.21 -1.48
CA SER A 118 -10.81 -10.84 -1.53
C SER A 118 -11.49 -11.05 -0.18
N GLY A 119 -11.26 -10.15 0.78
CA GLY A 119 -11.87 -10.24 2.11
C GLY A 119 -11.14 -11.16 3.09
N PHE A 120 -10.08 -11.87 2.69
CA PHE A 120 -9.30 -12.73 3.59
C PHE A 120 -8.75 -11.98 4.80
N ALA A 121 -8.39 -10.71 4.65
CA ALA A 121 -7.95 -9.87 5.76
C ALA A 121 -9.06 -9.64 6.81
N ILE A 122 -10.32 -9.67 6.39
CA ILE A 122 -11.49 -9.49 7.27
C ILE A 122 -11.94 -10.81 7.87
N MET A 123 -11.92 -11.88 7.08
CA MET A 123 -12.41 -13.21 7.48
C MET A 123 -11.42 -13.99 8.35
N SER A 124 -10.17 -13.63 8.32
CA SER A 124 -9.07 -14.41 8.89
C SER A 124 -9.12 -14.58 10.40
N GLY A 125 -9.71 -13.63 11.13
CA GLY A 125 -9.78 -13.70 12.60
C GLY A 125 -10.66 -14.84 13.13
N TYR A 126 -11.58 -15.35 12.31
CA TYR A 126 -12.58 -16.34 12.76
C TYR A 126 -12.46 -17.72 12.09
N ASN A 127 -12.06 -17.78 10.80
CA ASN A 127 -12.21 -19.04 10.07
C ASN A 127 -10.92 -19.58 9.42
N PHE A 128 -9.92 -18.75 9.11
CA PHE A 128 -8.77 -19.17 8.28
C PHE A 128 -7.44 -18.53 8.69
N ALA A 129 -7.27 -18.13 9.94
CA ALA A 129 -6.08 -17.41 10.40
C ALA A 129 -4.79 -18.20 10.14
N GLU A 130 -4.76 -19.49 10.49
CA GLU A 130 -3.58 -20.33 10.28
C GLU A 130 -3.29 -20.54 8.79
N TRP A 131 -4.32 -20.88 7.99
CA TRP A 131 -4.14 -21.07 6.56
C TRP A 131 -3.63 -19.79 5.90
N ARG A 132 -4.15 -18.63 6.29
CA ARG A 132 -3.68 -17.35 5.76
C ARG A 132 -2.19 -17.12 6.08
N ASN A 133 -1.81 -17.24 7.34
CA ASN A 133 -0.46 -16.94 7.77
C ASN A 133 0.56 -18.02 7.35
N LEU A 134 0.18 -19.29 7.40
CA LEU A 134 1.05 -20.40 7.06
C LEU A 134 1.16 -20.67 5.56
N VAL A 135 0.14 -20.33 4.77
CA VAL A 135 0.09 -20.64 3.33
C VAL A 135 0.10 -19.36 2.50
N SER A 136 -1.01 -18.61 2.50
CA SER A 136 -1.19 -17.52 1.50
C SER A 136 -0.29 -16.31 1.73
N SER A 137 0.05 -16.00 2.97
CA SER A 137 0.89 -14.84 3.34
C SER A 137 2.34 -15.20 3.65
N ARG A 138 2.64 -16.47 3.89
CA ARG A 138 3.97 -16.93 4.32
C ARG A 138 5.08 -16.48 3.39
N LYS A 139 4.87 -16.61 2.08
CA LYS A 139 5.89 -16.20 1.08
C LYS A 139 6.20 -14.72 1.16
N LYS A 140 5.19 -13.89 1.40
CA LYS A 140 5.38 -12.44 1.64
C LYS A 140 6.12 -12.18 2.93
N PHE A 141 5.81 -12.88 4.00
CA PHE A 141 6.51 -12.72 5.28
C PHE A 141 8.00 -13.05 5.15
N LEU A 142 8.35 -14.15 4.51
CA LEU A 142 9.74 -14.51 4.24
C LEU A 142 10.45 -13.47 3.38
N GLN A 143 9.78 -12.91 2.39
CA GLN A 143 10.32 -11.83 1.55
C GLN A 143 10.59 -10.55 2.36
N ILE A 144 9.73 -10.22 3.32
CA ILE A 144 9.94 -9.08 4.23
C ILE A 144 11.19 -9.34 5.10
N LEU A 145 11.31 -10.53 5.69
CA LEU A 145 12.47 -10.87 6.50
C LEU A 145 13.77 -10.82 5.67
N GLN A 146 13.74 -11.33 4.45
CA GLN A 146 14.88 -11.26 3.52
C GLN A 146 15.31 -9.81 3.22
N ALA A 147 14.37 -8.89 3.08
CA ALA A 147 14.69 -7.48 2.86
C ALA A 147 15.48 -6.85 4.02
N PHE A 148 15.41 -7.44 5.20
CA PHE A 148 16.07 -6.98 6.42
C PHE A 148 17.13 -7.95 6.97
N GLU A 149 17.56 -8.94 6.20
CA GLU A 149 18.50 -9.98 6.67
C GLU A 149 19.84 -9.43 7.17
N SER A 150 20.27 -8.28 6.64
CA SER A 150 21.52 -7.61 7.07
C SER A 150 21.34 -6.68 8.28
N GLU A 151 20.12 -6.49 8.77
CA GLU A 151 19.86 -5.62 9.91
C GLU A 151 19.85 -6.41 11.23
N PRO A 152 20.47 -5.89 12.30
CA PRO A 152 20.35 -6.48 13.62
C PRO A 152 18.89 -6.69 14.05
N ALA A 153 18.63 -7.74 14.83
CA ALA A 153 17.28 -8.06 15.26
C ALA A 153 16.62 -6.92 16.04
N GLU A 154 17.38 -6.27 16.89
CA GLU A 154 16.99 -5.16 17.77
C GLU A 154 16.76 -3.82 17.03
N THR A 155 17.18 -3.70 15.77
CA THR A 155 16.95 -2.48 14.99
C THR A 155 15.48 -2.38 14.60
N PRO A 156 14.75 -1.31 14.94
CA PRO A 156 13.38 -1.09 14.46
C PRO A 156 13.34 -1.02 12.93
N LYS A 157 12.47 -1.80 12.32
CA LYS A 157 12.32 -1.92 10.84
C LYS A 157 10.86 -1.79 10.46
N TYR A 158 10.60 -1.20 9.31
CA TYR A 158 9.22 -0.90 8.90
C TYR A 158 8.89 -1.42 7.51
N VAL A 159 7.72 -2.03 7.40
CA VAL A 159 7.10 -2.38 6.10
C VAL A 159 6.07 -1.33 5.76
N CYS A 160 6.33 -0.56 4.73
CA CYS A 160 5.36 0.37 4.16
C CYS A 160 4.41 -0.39 3.22
N ALA A 161 3.10 -0.26 3.44
CA ALA A 161 2.08 -0.88 2.61
C ALA A 161 0.95 0.11 2.27
N PRO A 162 1.01 0.78 1.10
CA PRO A 162 0.00 1.78 0.70
C PRO A 162 -1.31 1.12 0.21
N CYS A 163 -1.85 0.23 1.00
CA CYS A 163 -3.16 -0.40 0.80
C CYS A 163 -3.66 -0.93 2.14
N SER A 164 -4.87 -0.56 2.54
CA SER A 164 -5.48 -0.93 3.82
C SER A 164 -5.56 -2.44 4.03
N ASN A 165 -5.96 -3.21 3.01
CA ASN A 165 -6.02 -4.67 3.08
C ASN A 165 -4.62 -5.30 3.25
N CYS A 166 -3.63 -4.80 2.52
CA CYS A 166 -2.26 -5.29 2.63
C CYS A 166 -1.65 -4.92 3.99
N LYS A 167 -1.91 -3.70 4.48
CA LYS A 167 -1.49 -3.25 5.80
C LYS A 167 -2.07 -4.14 6.90
N GLY A 168 -3.37 -4.45 6.82
CA GLY A 168 -4.03 -5.40 7.73
C GLY A 168 -3.43 -6.80 7.68
N ALA A 169 -3.18 -7.35 6.48
CA ALA A 169 -2.57 -8.66 6.34
C ALA A 169 -1.13 -8.71 6.87
N ILE A 170 -0.34 -7.66 6.66
CA ILE A 170 1.04 -7.56 7.18
C ILE A 170 1.03 -7.43 8.70
N ARG A 171 0.13 -6.61 9.26
CA ARG A 171 -0.07 -6.52 10.71
C ARG A 171 -0.31 -7.91 11.32
N ASP A 172 -1.24 -8.64 10.74
CA ASP A 172 -1.62 -9.95 11.27
C ASP A 172 -0.51 -11.00 11.11
N MET A 173 0.30 -10.92 10.04
CA MET A 173 1.52 -11.74 9.92
C MET A 173 2.55 -11.41 11.01
N ILE A 174 2.80 -10.13 11.25
CA ILE A 174 3.73 -9.68 12.28
C ILE A 174 3.31 -10.20 13.66
N ALA A 175 2.03 -10.07 13.99
CA ALA A 175 1.46 -10.59 15.23
C ALA A 175 1.55 -12.12 15.33
N TYR A 176 1.16 -12.84 14.26
CA TYR A 176 1.16 -14.31 14.23
C TYR A 176 2.56 -14.91 14.43
N TYR A 177 3.57 -14.31 13.83
CA TYR A 177 4.96 -14.77 13.93
C TYR A 177 5.73 -14.12 15.09
N HIS A 178 5.10 -13.30 15.92
CA HIS A 178 5.73 -12.52 16.99
C HIS A 178 6.92 -11.69 16.51
N ALA A 179 6.83 -11.14 15.29
CA ALA A 179 7.96 -10.48 14.66
C ALA A 179 8.26 -9.09 15.24
N GLU A 180 7.29 -8.45 15.89
CA GLU A 180 7.51 -7.22 16.64
C GLU A 180 8.43 -7.48 17.84
N GLU A 181 8.14 -8.53 18.61
CA GLU A 181 8.92 -8.91 19.81
C GLU A 181 10.30 -9.47 19.45
N ARG A 182 10.37 -10.32 18.41
CA ARG A 182 11.58 -11.07 18.03
C ARG A 182 12.56 -10.28 17.18
N SER A 183 12.10 -9.30 16.42
CA SER A 183 12.92 -8.61 15.42
C SER A 183 12.57 -7.15 15.21
N HIS A 184 11.81 -6.54 16.12
CA HIS A 184 11.38 -5.14 16.03
C HIS A 184 10.86 -4.75 14.64
N LEU A 185 10.01 -5.64 14.05
CA LEU A 185 9.39 -5.43 12.76
C LEU A 185 8.01 -4.79 12.92
N TYR A 186 7.83 -3.64 12.30
CA TYR A 186 6.62 -2.84 12.34
C TYR A 186 6.03 -2.65 10.93
N TYR A 187 4.84 -2.08 10.86
CA TYR A 187 4.17 -1.80 9.59
C TYR A 187 3.54 -0.40 9.58
N GLY A 188 3.35 0.16 8.37
CA GLY A 188 2.73 1.46 8.21
C GLY A 188 2.12 1.67 6.84
N GLY A 189 1.43 2.79 6.67
CA GLY A 189 1.08 3.35 5.36
C GLY A 189 2.21 4.22 4.81
N LEU A 190 1.97 4.84 3.66
CA LEU A 190 2.85 5.84 3.07
C LEU A 190 2.44 7.23 3.51
#